data_2a5eb505f646afb40efeb4537f7751dd
#
_entry.id   2a5eb505f646afb40efeb4537f7751dd
#
_cell.length_a   1.000
_cell.length_b   1.000
_cell.length_c   1.000
_cell.angle_alpha   90.00
_cell.angle_beta   90.00
_cell.angle_gamma   90.00
#
_symmetry.space_group_name_H-M   'P 1'
#
loop_
_entity.id
_entity.type
_entity.pdbx_description
1 polymer ?
#
loop_
_entity_poly.entity_id
_entity_poly.type
_entity_poly.pdbx_seq_one_letter_code
_entity_poly.pdbx_strand_id
1 'polypeptide(L)'
;CSSDLKFLAADPIVIFVSAVFSVLLYEAIWGWKFFRVVFFIPNVLSAAVVGLVFRTAFSYDGPVNAFLQTLGKQPADVFSQPNLAIAVIVLALVWSGFGYQTLILLNGLLAIDPDVFSAAQLDGASWWQRFWYITLPNIRSHLAFVSIINILYTFTSLFGFIFVMTAGGPLYSTTTLYFLVYLKA
;
A
#
# COMPACT_ATOMS: atom_id res chain seq x y z
N CYS A 1 -17.22 -10.90 6.55
CA CYS A 1 -16.37 -12.00 7.04
C CYS A 1 -15.18 -11.48 7.85
N SER A 2 -14.64 -12.33 8.74
CA SER A 2 -13.42 -11.96 9.50
C SER A 2 -12.24 -11.60 8.60
N SER A 3 -12.14 -12.22 7.41
CA SER A 3 -11.09 -11.95 6.43
C SER A 3 -11.17 -10.54 5.85
N ASP A 4 -12.37 -10.02 5.57
CA ASP A 4 -12.53 -8.65 5.03
C ASP A 4 -11.98 -7.61 6.00
N LEU A 5 -12.22 -7.78 7.31
CA LEU A 5 -11.70 -6.88 8.35
C LEU A 5 -10.17 -6.88 8.43
N LYS A 6 -9.54 -8.06 8.21
CA LYS A 6 -8.06 -8.16 8.21
C LYS A 6 -7.45 -7.39 7.04
N PHE A 7 -8.10 -7.39 5.88
CA PHE A 7 -7.62 -6.64 4.72
C PHE A 7 -7.88 -5.15 4.85
N LEU A 8 -9.03 -4.74 5.44
CA LEU A 8 -9.28 -3.34 5.77
C LEU A 8 -8.28 -2.79 6.79
N ALA A 9 -7.73 -3.62 7.66
CA ALA A 9 -6.65 -3.22 8.56
C ALA A 9 -5.34 -2.83 7.82
N ALA A 10 -5.21 -3.17 6.53
CA ALA A 10 -4.11 -2.70 5.70
C ALA A 10 -4.28 -1.22 5.25
N ASP A 11 -5.52 -0.70 5.22
CA ASP A 11 -5.80 0.66 4.73
C ASP A 11 -5.04 1.75 5.50
N PRO A 12 -4.99 1.76 6.84
CA PRO A 12 -4.16 2.70 7.58
C PRO A 12 -2.67 2.64 7.23
N ILE A 13 -2.16 1.45 6.92
CA ILE A 13 -0.76 1.24 6.53
C ILE A 13 -0.50 1.88 5.17
N VAL A 14 -1.38 1.65 4.19
CA VAL A 14 -1.27 2.25 2.85
C VAL A 14 -1.31 3.78 2.95
N ILE A 15 -2.26 4.33 3.72
CA ILE A 15 -2.41 5.78 3.89
C ILE A 15 -1.16 6.37 4.58
N PHE A 16 -0.66 5.72 5.62
CA PHE A 16 0.54 6.16 6.33
C PHE A 16 1.77 6.16 5.42
N VAL A 17 2.01 5.06 4.70
CA VAL A 17 3.10 4.95 3.72
C VAL A 17 2.97 6.04 2.66
N SER A 18 1.78 6.23 2.10
CA SER A 18 1.50 7.25 1.09
C SER A 18 1.73 8.68 1.61
N ALA A 19 1.35 8.96 2.86
CA ALA A 19 1.58 10.26 3.49
C ALA A 19 3.08 10.54 3.69
N VAL A 20 3.84 9.55 4.17
CA VAL A 20 5.30 9.68 4.33
C VAL A 20 5.96 9.95 2.97
N PHE A 21 5.66 9.15 1.95
CA PHE A 21 6.24 9.34 0.62
C PHE A 21 5.80 10.64 -0.05
N SER A 22 4.57 11.13 0.19
CA SER A 22 4.11 12.41 -0.34
C SER A 22 4.91 13.59 0.24
N VAL A 23 5.21 13.57 1.55
CA VAL A 23 6.04 14.59 2.20
C VAL A 23 7.48 14.53 1.70
N LEU A 24 8.06 13.32 1.56
CA LEU A 24 9.41 13.15 1.01
C LEU A 24 9.51 13.67 -0.43
N LEU A 25 8.50 13.45 -1.26
CA LEU A 25 8.45 13.96 -2.63
C LEU A 25 8.21 15.48 -2.66
N TYR A 26 7.46 16.03 -1.69
CA TYR A 26 7.23 17.47 -1.56
C TYR A 26 8.53 18.23 -1.21
N GLU A 27 9.35 17.68 -0.31
CA GLU A 27 10.67 18.26 0.04
C GLU A 27 11.69 18.19 -1.11
N ALA A 28 11.25 17.81 -2.32
CA ALA A 28 12.01 17.85 -3.58
C ALA A 28 13.36 17.12 -3.50
N ILE A 29 13.37 15.88 -3.02
CA ILE A 29 14.56 15.00 -3.07
C ILE A 29 15.04 14.92 -4.54
N TRP A 30 16.36 14.97 -4.72
CA TRP A 30 16.97 14.85 -6.04
C TRP A 30 16.41 13.64 -6.79
N GLY A 31 15.88 13.85 -8.02
CA GLY A 31 15.24 12.78 -8.80
C GLY A 31 13.73 12.56 -8.52
N TRP A 32 13.05 13.44 -7.77
CA TRP A 32 11.63 13.29 -7.41
C TRP A 32 10.70 12.97 -8.58
N LYS A 33 10.98 13.50 -9.78
CA LYS A 33 10.21 13.23 -11.02
C LYS A 33 10.29 11.74 -11.41
N PHE A 34 11.46 11.14 -11.28
CA PHE A 34 11.67 9.71 -11.54
C PHE A 34 10.93 8.84 -10.51
N PHE A 35 11.06 9.15 -9.23
CA PHE A 35 10.36 8.41 -8.17
C PHE A 35 8.84 8.49 -8.30
N ARG A 36 8.29 9.63 -8.73
CA ARG A 36 6.86 9.77 -9.03
C ARG A 36 6.38 8.75 -10.06
N VAL A 37 7.12 8.55 -11.13
CA VAL A 37 6.78 7.56 -12.17
C VAL A 37 6.93 6.14 -11.64
N VAL A 38 8.03 5.83 -10.96
CA VAL A 38 8.30 4.49 -10.42
C VAL A 38 7.23 4.08 -9.41
N PHE A 39 6.80 4.98 -8.53
CA PHE A 39 5.75 4.69 -7.55
C PHE A 39 4.37 4.52 -8.16
N PHE A 40 4.13 5.12 -9.32
CA PHE A 40 2.86 4.98 -10.02
C PHE A 40 2.76 3.70 -10.87
N ILE A 41 3.88 3.13 -11.33
CA ILE A 41 3.90 1.93 -12.18
C ILE A 41 3.07 0.77 -11.61
N PRO A 42 3.17 0.41 -10.31
CA PRO A 42 2.40 -0.71 -9.76
C PRO A 42 0.88 -0.53 -9.88
N ASN A 43 0.39 0.70 -9.79
CA ASN A 43 -1.03 1.02 -9.87
C ASN A 43 -1.62 0.85 -11.29
N VAL A 44 -0.79 0.92 -12.32
CA VAL A 44 -1.22 0.71 -13.71
C VAL A 44 -1.45 -0.78 -14.03
N LEU A 45 -0.81 -1.66 -13.26
CA LEU A 45 -0.95 -3.10 -13.44
C LEU A 45 -2.29 -3.59 -12.88
N SER A 46 -2.90 -4.56 -13.55
CA SER A 46 -4.11 -5.20 -12.99
C SER A 46 -3.78 -6.00 -11.72
N ALA A 47 -4.75 -6.11 -10.81
CA ALA A 47 -4.60 -6.89 -9.58
C ALA A 47 -4.18 -8.34 -9.84
N ALA A 48 -4.65 -8.94 -10.95
CA ALA A 48 -4.28 -10.28 -11.35
C ALA A 48 -2.80 -10.39 -11.73
N VAL A 49 -2.26 -9.42 -12.47
CA VAL A 49 -0.83 -9.38 -12.85
C VAL A 49 0.04 -9.19 -11.63
N VAL A 50 -0.30 -8.23 -10.77
CA VAL A 50 0.41 -8.02 -9.50
C VAL A 50 0.36 -9.28 -8.63
N GLY A 51 -0.83 -9.89 -8.51
CA GLY A 51 -1.01 -11.14 -7.79
C GLY A 51 -0.13 -12.27 -8.33
N LEU A 52 -0.01 -12.41 -9.66
CA LEU A 52 0.87 -13.39 -10.26
C LEU A 52 2.35 -13.14 -9.94
N VAL A 53 2.79 -11.89 -10.03
CA VAL A 53 4.18 -11.50 -9.68
C VAL A 53 4.48 -11.85 -8.22
N PHE A 54 3.57 -11.51 -7.29
CA PHE A 54 3.77 -11.84 -5.88
C PHE A 54 3.69 -13.34 -5.63
N ARG A 55 2.76 -14.05 -6.27
CA ARG A 55 2.68 -15.51 -6.16
C ARG A 55 3.97 -16.19 -6.60
N THR A 56 4.53 -15.81 -7.74
CA THR A 56 5.79 -16.37 -8.22
C THR A 56 6.98 -15.96 -7.36
N ALA A 57 7.03 -14.71 -6.91
CA ALA A 57 8.12 -14.21 -6.06
C ALA A 57 8.18 -14.92 -4.70
N PHE A 58 7.02 -15.19 -4.08
CA PHE A 58 6.90 -15.80 -2.76
C PHE A 58 6.60 -17.32 -2.80
N SER A 59 6.62 -17.95 -4.00
CA SER A 59 6.52 -19.41 -4.10
C SER A 59 7.70 -20.11 -3.41
N TYR A 60 7.55 -21.40 -3.14
CA TYR A 60 8.59 -22.18 -2.47
C TYR A 60 9.95 -22.13 -3.20
N ASP A 61 9.92 -22.22 -4.54
CA ASP A 61 11.10 -22.12 -5.41
C ASP A 61 11.32 -20.68 -5.94
N GLY A 62 10.66 -19.70 -5.35
CA GLY A 62 10.71 -18.31 -5.81
C GLY A 62 11.96 -17.56 -5.34
N PRO A 63 12.22 -16.38 -5.97
CA PRO A 63 13.42 -15.58 -5.68
C PRO A 63 13.50 -15.12 -4.21
N VAL A 64 12.38 -14.93 -3.52
CA VAL A 64 12.39 -14.55 -2.09
C VAL A 64 12.97 -15.68 -1.24
N ASN A 65 12.55 -16.92 -1.47
CA ASN A 65 13.09 -18.07 -0.76
C ASN A 65 14.54 -18.36 -1.16
N ALA A 66 14.91 -18.18 -2.43
CA ALA A 66 16.30 -18.27 -2.85
C ALA A 66 17.20 -17.26 -2.09
N PHE A 67 16.73 -16.03 -1.92
CA PHE A 67 17.43 -15.01 -1.13
C PHE A 67 17.51 -15.38 0.36
N LEU A 68 16.43 -15.92 0.96
CA LEU A 68 16.43 -16.38 2.34
C LEU A 68 17.46 -17.52 2.57
N GLN A 69 17.60 -18.43 1.61
CA GLN A 69 18.60 -19.51 1.66
C GLN A 69 20.04 -18.96 1.66
N THR A 70 20.33 -17.90 0.90
CA THR A 70 21.67 -17.26 0.93
C THR A 70 21.99 -16.65 2.31
N LEU A 71 20.93 -16.30 3.09
CA LEU A 71 21.06 -15.83 4.48
C LEU A 71 21.05 -16.96 5.52
N GLY A 72 21.13 -18.24 5.07
CA GLY A 72 21.13 -19.40 5.95
C GLY A 72 19.76 -19.75 6.57
N LYS A 73 18.66 -19.16 6.05
CA LYS A 73 17.29 -19.46 6.51
C LYS A 73 16.67 -20.56 5.66
N GLN A 74 15.80 -21.36 6.28
CA GLN A 74 15.03 -22.35 5.54
C GLN A 74 13.95 -21.70 4.67
N PRO A 75 13.67 -22.24 3.47
CA PRO A 75 12.59 -21.76 2.63
C PRO A 75 11.25 -21.93 3.34
N ALA A 76 10.38 -20.94 3.24
CA ALA A 76 9.07 -20.96 3.83
C ALA A 76 8.01 -21.19 2.75
N ASP A 77 7.10 -22.15 2.96
CA ASP A 77 5.90 -22.25 2.15
C ASP A 77 4.87 -21.23 2.66
N VAL A 78 4.95 -20.04 2.07
CA VAL A 78 4.18 -18.86 2.50
C VAL A 78 2.68 -19.07 2.27
N PHE A 79 2.30 -19.70 1.19
CA PHE A 79 0.90 -19.86 0.81
C PHE A 79 0.20 -21.03 1.52
N SER A 80 0.94 -21.92 2.17
CA SER A 80 0.38 -22.98 3.02
C SER A 80 0.09 -22.48 4.45
N GLN A 81 0.57 -21.30 4.83
CA GLN A 81 0.37 -20.73 6.16
C GLN A 81 -0.61 -19.55 6.11
N PRO A 82 -1.76 -19.61 6.84
CA PRO A 82 -2.82 -18.59 6.78
C PRO A 82 -2.34 -17.16 7.02
N ASN A 83 -1.52 -16.97 8.05
CA ASN A 83 -1.04 -15.62 8.41
C ASN A 83 -0.04 -15.07 7.40
N LEU A 84 0.85 -15.91 6.85
CA LEU A 84 1.82 -15.48 5.85
C LEU A 84 1.13 -15.20 4.51
N ALA A 85 0.17 -16.01 4.10
CA ALA A 85 -0.62 -15.78 2.89
C ALA A 85 -1.36 -14.43 2.96
N ILE A 86 -2.00 -14.13 4.10
CA ILE A 86 -2.64 -12.82 4.33
C ILE A 86 -1.61 -11.68 4.29
N ALA A 87 -0.46 -11.85 4.93
CA ALA A 87 0.59 -10.83 4.95
C ALA A 87 1.12 -10.50 3.56
N VAL A 88 1.29 -11.50 2.68
CA VAL A 88 1.75 -11.27 1.30
C VAL A 88 0.66 -10.62 0.44
N ILE A 89 -0.62 -10.96 0.64
CA ILE A 89 -1.73 -10.26 -0.03
C ILE A 89 -1.78 -8.79 0.43
N VAL A 90 -1.65 -8.52 1.73
CA VAL A 90 -1.58 -7.15 2.27
C VAL A 90 -0.38 -6.39 1.69
N LEU A 91 0.77 -7.02 1.58
CA LEU A 91 1.96 -6.42 0.96
C LEU A 91 1.71 -6.06 -0.51
N ALA A 92 1.05 -6.94 -1.27
CA ALA A 92 0.69 -6.68 -2.66
C ALA A 92 -0.31 -5.51 -2.78
N LEU A 93 -1.32 -5.43 -1.88
CA LEU A 93 -2.26 -4.31 -1.79
C LEU A 93 -1.54 -2.99 -1.50
N VAL A 94 -0.67 -2.98 -0.49
CA VAL A 94 0.12 -1.78 -0.14
C VAL A 94 0.99 -1.35 -1.32
N TRP A 95 1.73 -2.29 -1.91
CA TRP A 95 2.64 -1.99 -3.02
C TRP A 95 1.92 -1.48 -4.27
N SER A 96 0.73 -1.98 -4.58
CA SER A 96 -0.03 -1.53 -5.75
C SER A 96 -0.81 -0.22 -5.51
N GLY A 97 -1.23 0.05 -4.25
CA GLY A 97 -2.10 1.18 -3.93
C GLY A 97 -1.37 2.46 -3.54
N PHE A 98 -0.20 2.37 -2.86
CA PHE A 98 0.43 3.53 -2.23
C PHE A 98 0.84 4.64 -3.21
N GLY A 99 1.25 4.29 -4.43
CA GLY A 99 1.75 5.25 -5.41
C GLY A 99 0.70 6.26 -5.85
N TYR A 100 -0.50 5.79 -6.19
CA TYR A 100 -1.61 6.67 -6.58
C TYR A 100 -2.03 7.61 -5.44
N GLN A 101 -2.12 7.07 -4.24
CA GLN A 101 -2.48 7.86 -3.05
C GLN A 101 -1.40 8.88 -2.71
N THR A 102 -0.12 8.53 -2.85
CA THR A 102 1.01 9.45 -2.72
C THR A 102 0.85 10.67 -3.64
N LEU A 103 0.45 10.46 -4.89
CA LEU A 103 0.24 11.56 -5.83
C LEU A 103 -0.93 12.46 -5.45
N ILE A 104 -2.04 11.90 -4.94
CA ILE A 104 -3.18 12.70 -4.48
C ILE A 104 -2.76 13.56 -3.27
N LEU A 105 -2.09 12.96 -2.29
CA LEU A 105 -1.61 13.68 -1.11
C LEU A 105 -0.55 14.72 -1.48
N LEU A 106 0.34 14.42 -2.41
CA LEU A 106 1.32 15.39 -2.91
C LEU A 106 0.65 16.60 -3.56
N ASN A 107 -0.42 16.41 -4.33
CA ASN A 107 -1.18 17.55 -4.89
C ASN A 107 -1.81 18.39 -3.77
N GLY A 108 -2.27 17.77 -2.69
CA GLY A 108 -2.75 18.50 -1.52
C GLY A 108 -1.65 19.31 -0.83
N LEU A 109 -0.43 18.77 -0.76
CA LEU A 109 0.74 19.48 -0.21
C LEU A 109 1.18 20.66 -1.09
N LEU A 110 1.16 20.48 -2.42
CA LEU A 110 1.51 21.52 -3.37
C LEU A 110 0.50 22.69 -3.40
N ALA A 111 -0.69 22.49 -2.87
CA ALA A 111 -1.71 23.55 -2.74
C ALA A 111 -1.52 24.41 -1.50
N ILE A 112 -0.64 24.04 -0.56
CA ILE A 112 -0.30 24.85 0.63
C ILE A 112 0.63 25.96 0.20
N ASP A 113 0.34 27.19 0.65
CA ASP A 113 1.20 28.34 0.38
C ASP A 113 2.61 28.11 0.97
N PRO A 114 3.68 28.21 0.18
CA PRO A 114 5.05 28.04 0.65
C PRO A 114 5.45 29.05 1.76
N ASP A 115 4.81 30.22 1.80
CA ASP A 115 5.09 31.25 2.80
C ASP A 115 4.72 30.77 4.20
N VAL A 116 3.72 29.89 4.35
CA VAL A 116 3.36 29.29 5.64
C VAL A 116 4.50 28.44 6.19
N PHE A 117 5.18 27.67 5.34
CA PHE A 117 6.33 26.86 5.76
C PHE A 117 7.54 27.72 6.07
N SER A 118 7.75 28.80 5.29
CA SER A 118 8.84 29.75 5.48
C SER A 118 8.68 30.50 6.81
N ALA A 119 7.49 31.00 7.12
CA ALA A 119 7.17 31.63 8.39
C ALA A 119 7.42 30.70 9.58
N ALA A 120 6.93 29.47 9.51
CA ALA A 120 7.14 28.47 10.57
C ALA A 120 8.62 28.13 10.77
N GLN A 121 9.44 28.14 9.72
CA GLN A 121 10.89 27.96 9.83
C GLN A 121 11.56 29.14 10.55
N LEU A 122 11.13 30.36 10.25
CA LEU A 122 11.63 31.57 10.93
C LEU A 122 11.27 31.57 12.42
N ASP A 123 10.09 31.02 12.76
CA ASP A 123 9.65 30.85 14.15
C ASP A 123 10.36 29.67 14.86
N GLY A 124 11.30 28.99 14.21
CA GLY A 124 12.08 27.89 14.77
C GLY A 124 11.32 26.57 14.88
N ALA A 125 10.19 26.41 14.17
CA ALA A 125 9.43 25.17 14.20
C ALA A 125 10.23 24.00 13.62
N SER A 126 10.37 22.93 14.40
CA SER A 126 10.99 21.67 13.95
C SER A 126 10.18 21.01 12.83
N TRP A 127 10.81 20.06 12.11
CA TRP A 127 10.13 19.29 11.05
C TRP A 127 8.84 18.61 11.57
N TRP A 128 8.89 17.98 12.75
CA TRP A 128 7.73 17.34 13.38
C TRP A 128 6.62 18.33 13.73
N GLN A 129 6.96 19.52 14.20
CA GLN A 129 5.96 20.56 14.48
C GLN A 129 5.28 21.03 13.20
N ARG A 130 6.03 21.27 12.12
CA ARG A 130 5.47 21.63 10.81
C ARG A 130 4.59 20.50 10.25
N PHE A 131 5.01 19.23 10.40
CA PHE A 131 4.22 18.10 9.96
C PHE A 131 2.86 18.01 10.67
N TRP A 132 2.85 18.07 12.00
CA TRP A 132 1.62 17.89 12.78
C TRP A 132 0.71 19.13 12.79
N TYR A 133 1.25 20.34 12.80
CA TYR A 133 0.48 21.57 12.96
C TYR A 133 0.19 22.30 11.65
N ILE A 134 0.95 22.06 10.57
CA ILE A 134 0.76 22.70 9.27
C ILE A 134 0.34 21.65 8.22
N THR A 135 1.21 20.66 7.97
CA THR A 135 1.01 19.71 6.87
C THR A 135 -0.28 18.91 7.06
N LEU A 136 -0.39 18.20 8.16
CA LEU A 136 -1.50 17.26 8.40
C LEU A 136 -2.88 17.93 8.43
N PRO A 137 -3.07 19.10 9.13
CA PRO A 137 -4.35 19.80 9.10
C PRO A 137 -4.75 20.33 7.71
N ASN A 138 -3.79 20.81 6.92
CA ASN A 138 -4.08 21.34 5.59
C ASN A 138 -4.46 20.23 4.57
N ILE A 139 -3.90 19.04 4.69
CA ILE A 139 -4.22 17.93 3.78
C ILE A 139 -5.36 17.03 4.29
N ARG A 140 -6.02 17.36 5.39
CA ARG A 140 -7.06 16.50 6.01
C ARG A 140 -8.19 16.11 5.05
N SER A 141 -8.61 17.02 4.16
CA SER A 141 -9.61 16.74 3.14
C SER A 141 -9.11 15.72 2.10
N HIS A 142 -7.85 15.84 1.70
CA HIS A 142 -7.19 14.88 0.80
C HIS A 142 -7.02 13.52 1.49
N LEU A 143 -6.68 13.50 2.79
CA LEU A 143 -6.60 12.27 3.57
C LEU A 143 -7.96 11.58 3.67
N ALA A 144 -9.04 12.32 3.94
CA ALA A 144 -10.39 11.75 3.96
C ALA A 144 -10.78 11.17 2.58
N PHE A 145 -10.50 11.91 1.50
CA PHE A 145 -10.75 11.45 0.14
C PHE A 145 -9.96 10.17 -0.20
N VAL A 146 -8.65 10.17 0.09
CA VAL A 146 -7.78 9.02 -0.13
C VAL A 146 -8.25 7.81 0.68
N SER A 147 -8.71 8.01 1.92
CA SER A 147 -9.24 6.91 2.76
C SER A 147 -10.46 6.26 2.13
N ILE A 148 -11.41 7.04 1.62
CA ILE A 148 -12.60 6.51 0.95
C ILE A 148 -12.22 5.75 -0.32
N ILE A 149 -11.37 6.33 -1.16
CA ILE A 149 -10.90 5.70 -2.39
C ILE A 149 -10.13 4.42 -2.09
N ASN A 150 -9.31 4.40 -1.03
CA ASN A 150 -8.55 3.21 -0.65
C ASN A 150 -9.45 2.05 -0.23
N ILE A 151 -10.49 2.32 0.56
CA ILE A 151 -11.48 1.31 0.94
C ILE A 151 -12.14 0.71 -0.32
N LEU A 152 -12.59 1.56 -1.25
CA LEU A 152 -13.18 1.11 -2.51
C LEU A 152 -12.18 0.28 -3.35
N TYR A 153 -10.93 0.74 -3.44
CA TYR A 153 -9.87 0.03 -4.14
C TYR A 153 -9.60 -1.33 -3.52
N THR A 154 -9.50 -1.41 -2.19
CA THR A 154 -9.27 -2.67 -1.47
C THR A 154 -10.37 -3.67 -1.79
N PHE A 155 -11.64 -3.29 -1.72
CA PHE A 155 -12.75 -4.20 -2.05
C PHE A 155 -12.73 -4.68 -3.50
N THR A 156 -12.44 -3.81 -4.46
CA THR A 156 -12.45 -4.15 -5.88
C THR A 156 -11.23 -4.98 -6.31
N SER A 157 -10.05 -4.64 -5.81
CA SER A 157 -8.80 -5.30 -6.19
C SER A 157 -8.56 -6.62 -5.46
N LEU A 158 -9.10 -6.75 -4.24
CA LEU A 158 -8.88 -7.89 -3.37
C LEU A 158 -9.33 -9.22 -4.01
N PHE A 159 -10.42 -9.20 -4.79
CA PHE A 159 -10.85 -10.38 -5.53
C PHE A 159 -9.76 -10.91 -6.46
N GLY A 160 -9.14 -10.02 -7.26
CA GLY A 160 -8.09 -10.40 -8.20
C GLY A 160 -6.85 -10.97 -7.51
N PHE A 161 -6.45 -10.39 -6.38
CA PHE A 161 -5.34 -10.90 -5.57
C PHE A 161 -5.64 -12.27 -4.99
N ILE A 162 -6.80 -12.46 -4.35
CA ILE A 162 -7.19 -13.73 -3.75
C ILE A 162 -7.31 -14.81 -4.82
N PHE A 163 -7.97 -14.50 -5.95
CA PHE A 163 -8.17 -15.46 -7.04
C PHE A 163 -6.85 -16.01 -7.58
N VAL A 164 -5.87 -15.14 -7.83
CA VAL A 164 -4.59 -15.52 -8.42
C VAL A 164 -3.62 -16.10 -7.39
N MET A 165 -3.53 -15.50 -6.18
CA MET A 165 -2.50 -15.85 -5.20
C MET A 165 -2.85 -17.11 -4.40
N THR A 166 -4.08 -17.21 -3.92
CA THR A 166 -4.47 -18.22 -2.91
C THR A 166 -5.70 -19.04 -3.28
N ALA A 167 -6.52 -18.59 -4.24
CA ALA A 167 -7.83 -19.18 -4.54
C ALA A 167 -8.70 -19.39 -3.27
N GLY A 168 -8.63 -18.44 -2.31
CA GLY A 168 -9.36 -18.49 -1.04
C GLY A 168 -8.66 -19.27 0.08
N GLY A 169 -7.57 -20.00 -0.22
CA GLY A 169 -6.81 -20.81 0.75
C GLY A 169 -5.80 -19.99 1.60
N PRO A 170 -5.05 -20.68 2.47
CA PRO A 170 -5.32 -21.99 3.03
C PRO A 170 -6.49 -21.97 4.04
N LEU A 171 -7.23 -23.06 4.17
CA LEU A 171 -8.34 -23.20 5.14
C LEU A 171 -9.38 -22.08 5.08
N TYR A 172 -9.69 -21.55 3.91
CA TYR A 172 -10.59 -20.39 3.70
C TYR A 172 -10.16 -19.10 4.43
N SER A 173 -8.90 -19.02 4.86
CA SER A 173 -8.39 -17.87 5.64
C SER A 173 -8.33 -16.57 4.85
N THR A 174 -8.21 -16.63 3.53
CA THR A 174 -8.20 -15.47 2.65
C THR A 174 -9.54 -15.27 1.93
N THR A 175 -10.54 -16.13 2.17
CA THR A 175 -11.87 -16.02 1.55
C THR A 175 -12.61 -14.80 2.06
N THR A 176 -12.90 -13.87 1.16
CA THR A 176 -13.71 -12.67 1.40
C THR A 176 -15.17 -12.91 1.01
N LEU A 177 -16.05 -12.00 1.40
CA LEU A 177 -17.46 -12.06 1.02
C LEU A 177 -17.62 -12.08 -0.51
N TYR A 178 -16.89 -11.24 -1.22
CA TYR A 178 -16.94 -11.18 -2.68
C TYR A 178 -16.46 -12.48 -3.33
N PHE A 179 -15.37 -13.07 -2.84
CA PHE A 179 -14.87 -14.35 -3.32
C PHE A 179 -15.83 -15.50 -3.01
N LEU A 180 -16.50 -15.47 -1.85
CA LEU A 180 -17.51 -16.45 -1.47
C LEU A 180 -18.75 -16.41 -2.39
N VAL A 181 -19.20 -15.21 -2.77
CA VAL A 181 -20.30 -15.04 -3.75
C VAL A 181 -19.92 -15.68 -5.08
N TYR A 182 -18.69 -15.43 -5.55
CA TYR A 182 -18.17 -16.03 -6.77
C TYR A 182 -18.15 -17.57 -6.73
N LEU A 183 -17.78 -18.16 -5.58
CA LEU A 183 -17.75 -19.62 -5.42
C LEU A 183 -19.13 -20.28 -5.40
N LYS A 184 -20.19 -19.49 -5.07
CA LYS A 184 -21.56 -19.99 -4.94
C LYS A 184 -22.47 -19.64 -6.11
N ALA A 185 -22.01 -18.81 -7.04
CA ALA A 185 -22.72 -18.42 -8.27
C ALA A 185 -22.51 -19.45 -9.37
#